data_2bb710786346d214396883ea3c799a34
#
_entry.id   2bb710786346d214396883ea3c799a34
#
_cell.length_a   1.000
_cell.length_b   1.000
_cell.length_c   1.000
_cell.angle_alpha   90.00
_cell.angle_beta   90.00
_cell.angle_gamma   90.00
#
_symmetry.space_group_name_H-M   'P 1'
#
loop_
_entity.id
_entity.type
_entity.pdbx_description
1 polymer ?
#
loop_
_entity_poly.entity_id
_entity_poly.type
_entity_poly.pdbx_seq_one_letter_code
_entity_poly.pdbx_strand_id
1 'polypeptide(L)'
;MNDTFMKEKPVFPLILSMALPMVISMLVNSLYNIVDSFFVAQISENAMTALSLVYPIQNFANAIAIGFGIGISAQIAICLGAGNKETASKAATHGLALSALHGVLLTIGCILVMPGFLVLFTSDADVIDLGIRYSTIVFLFATINTTNLSYEKIFQGVGKMKVTMIGLMVGCVSNIILDPLLIFGIGPFPAMGIE
;
A
#
# COMPACT_ATOMS: atom_id res chain seq x y z
N MET A 1 -28.16 2.15 1.79
CA MET A 1 -27.60 1.86 0.45
C MET A 1 -28.11 0.49 0.05
N ASN A 2 -28.76 0.35 -1.12
CA ASN A 2 -29.38 -0.91 -1.52
C ASN A 2 -28.35 -2.02 -1.68
N ASP A 3 -28.38 -3.00 -0.77
CA ASP A 3 -27.56 -4.22 -0.84
C ASP A 3 -27.90 -5.09 -2.09
N THR A 4 -28.96 -4.71 -2.82
CA THR A 4 -29.48 -5.37 -4.02
C THR A 4 -28.78 -4.96 -5.31
N PHE A 5 -27.99 -3.85 -5.28
CA PHE A 5 -27.30 -3.31 -6.45
C PHE A 5 -26.46 -4.38 -7.21
N MET A 6 -25.76 -5.27 -6.49
CA MET A 6 -24.97 -6.34 -7.11
C MET A 6 -25.83 -7.47 -7.69
N LYS A 7 -27.06 -7.65 -7.20
CA LYS A 7 -27.97 -8.72 -7.63
C LYS A 7 -28.84 -8.31 -8.83
N GLU A 8 -29.15 -7.03 -8.95
CA GLU A 8 -30.16 -6.52 -9.90
C GLU A 8 -29.56 -5.96 -11.19
N LYS A 9 -28.29 -5.50 -11.17
CA LYS A 9 -27.67 -4.94 -12.36
C LYS A 9 -27.22 -6.02 -13.36
N PRO A 10 -27.35 -5.77 -14.68
CA PRO A 10 -26.74 -6.61 -15.70
C PRO A 10 -25.23 -6.76 -15.46
N VAL A 11 -24.68 -7.94 -15.72
CA VAL A 11 -23.30 -8.31 -15.37
C VAL A 11 -22.27 -7.35 -15.96
N PHE A 12 -22.37 -7.01 -17.24
CA PHE A 12 -21.39 -6.15 -17.91
C PHE A 12 -21.32 -4.72 -17.35
N PRO A 13 -22.44 -3.97 -17.23
CA PRO A 13 -22.44 -2.67 -16.57
C PRO A 13 -22.01 -2.73 -15.10
N LEU A 14 -22.29 -3.83 -14.40
CA LEU A 14 -21.85 -4.02 -13.03
C LEU A 14 -20.32 -4.11 -12.96
N ILE A 15 -19.71 -5.00 -13.76
CA ILE A 15 -18.26 -5.15 -13.84
C ILE A 15 -17.61 -3.82 -14.18
N LEU A 16 -18.08 -3.11 -15.21
CA LEU A 16 -17.52 -1.83 -15.62
C LEU A 16 -17.60 -0.78 -14.52
N SER A 17 -18.71 -0.70 -13.79
CA SER A 17 -18.91 0.25 -12.70
C SER A 17 -18.00 0.00 -11.50
N MET A 18 -17.52 -1.24 -11.32
CA MET A 18 -16.58 -1.63 -10.27
C MET A 18 -15.12 -1.56 -10.73
N ALA A 19 -14.85 -1.98 -11.96
CA ALA A 19 -13.50 -2.01 -12.52
C ALA A 19 -12.95 -0.60 -12.83
N LEU A 20 -13.77 0.29 -13.38
CA LEU A 20 -13.33 1.62 -13.79
C LEU A 20 -12.72 2.45 -12.65
N PRO A 21 -13.33 2.56 -11.47
CA PRO A 21 -12.72 3.21 -10.32
C PRO A 21 -11.38 2.60 -9.91
N MET A 22 -11.24 1.27 -9.98
CA MET A 22 -10.00 0.57 -9.64
C MET A 22 -8.90 0.86 -10.66
N VAL A 23 -9.22 0.82 -11.97
CA VAL A 23 -8.26 1.13 -13.04
C VAL A 23 -7.75 2.57 -12.89
N ILE A 24 -8.63 3.54 -12.63
CA ILE A 24 -8.24 4.93 -12.38
C ILE A 24 -7.30 5.00 -11.17
N SER A 25 -7.62 4.32 -10.08
CA SER A 25 -6.77 4.29 -8.87
C SER A 25 -5.39 3.70 -9.17
N MET A 26 -5.31 2.63 -9.96
CA MET A 26 -4.05 2.01 -10.34
C MET A 26 -3.21 2.92 -11.24
N LEU A 27 -3.83 3.65 -12.18
CA LEU A 27 -3.15 4.64 -13.02
C LEU A 27 -2.58 5.78 -12.17
N VAL A 28 -3.37 6.33 -11.25
CA VAL A 28 -2.92 7.41 -10.36
C VAL A 28 -1.77 6.92 -9.45
N ASN A 29 -1.86 5.71 -8.92
CA ASN A 29 -0.78 5.11 -8.13
C ASN A 29 0.50 4.91 -8.98
N SER A 30 0.38 4.48 -10.23
CA SER A 30 1.54 4.34 -11.13
C SER A 30 2.19 5.70 -11.44
N LEU A 31 1.38 6.74 -11.66
CA LEU A 31 1.88 8.10 -11.86
C LEU A 31 2.60 8.62 -10.61
N TYR A 32 2.03 8.39 -9.42
CA TYR A 32 2.68 8.72 -8.16
C TYR A 32 4.05 8.07 -8.04
N ASN A 33 4.19 6.76 -8.29
CA ASN A 33 5.48 6.07 -8.22
C ASN A 33 6.53 6.64 -9.18
N ILE A 34 6.10 7.10 -10.37
CA ILE A 34 7.00 7.76 -11.33
C ILE A 34 7.46 9.11 -10.80
N VAL A 35 6.54 9.90 -10.23
CA VAL A 35 6.84 11.23 -9.68
C VAL A 35 7.78 11.12 -8.48
N ASP A 36 7.51 10.19 -7.56
CA ASP A 36 8.37 9.91 -6.41
C ASP A 36 9.79 9.52 -6.84
N SER A 37 9.91 8.56 -7.76
CA SER A 37 11.20 8.15 -8.32
C SER A 37 11.95 9.31 -9.01
N PHE A 38 11.22 10.21 -9.66
CA PHE A 38 11.81 11.41 -10.28
C PHE A 38 12.40 12.36 -9.23
N PHE A 39 11.72 12.58 -8.11
CA PHE A 39 12.26 13.42 -7.03
C PHE A 39 13.46 12.78 -6.34
N VAL A 40 13.40 11.48 -6.05
CA VAL A 40 14.53 10.75 -5.44
C VAL A 40 15.77 10.77 -6.35
N ALA A 41 15.60 10.63 -7.66
CA ALA A 41 16.70 10.71 -8.62
C ALA A 41 17.42 12.07 -8.64
N GLN A 42 16.77 13.13 -8.19
CA GLN A 42 17.39 14.45 -8.07
C GLN A 42 18.26 14.63 -6.81
N ILE A 43 18.14 13.74 -5.82
CA ILE A 43 18.94 13.79 -4.59
C ILE A 43 20.37 13.33 -4.87
N SER A 44 20.53 12.07 -5.29
CA SER A 44 21.80 11.49 -5.70
C SER A 44 21.60 10.15 -6.41
N GLU A 45 22.61 9.70 -7.15
CA GLU A 45 22.63 8.39 -7.78
C GLU A 45 22.61 7.26 -6.72
N ASN A 46 23.30 7.45 -5.60
CA ASN A 46 23.31 6.49 -4.49
C ASN A 46 21.94 6.36 -3.83
N ALA A 47 21.19 7.47 -3.69
CA ALA A 47 19.83 7.45 -3.18
C ALA A 47 18.89 6.63 -4.07
N MET A 48 18.96 6.82 -5.39
CA MET A 48 18.16 6.06 -6.35
C MET A 48 18.55 4.58 -6.37
N THR A 49 19.83 4.27 -6.24
CA THR A 49 20.33 2.89 -6.14
C THR A 49 19.83 2.23 -4.86
N ALA A 50 19.91 2.91 -3.72
CA ALA A 50 19.40 2.41 -2.44
C ALA A 50 17.90 2.10 -2.51
N LEU A 51 17.08 3.04 -3.04
CA LEU A 51 15.65 2.85 -3.25
C LEU A 51 15.36 1.60 -4.11
N SER A 52 16.10 1.46 -5.21
CA SER A 52 15.92 0.34 -6.14
C SER A 52 16.26 -1.02 -5.50
N LEU A 53 17.26 -1.07 -4.61
CA LEU A 53 17.62 -2.28 -3.87
C LEU A 53 16.62 -2.61 -2.76
N VAL A 54 15.99 -1.63 -2.14
CA VAL A 54 14.95 -1.85 -1.10
C VAL A 54 13.63 -2.31 -1.71
N TYR A 55 13.31 -1.85 -2.93
CA TYR A 55 12.05 -2.10 -3.60
C TYR A 55 11.59 -3.58 -3.66
N PRO A 56 12.44 -4.58 -3.95
CA PRO A 56 12.03 -5.99 -3.97
C PRO A 56 11.45 -6.48 -2.64
N ILE A 57 12.06 -6.13 -1.51
CA ILE A 57 11.57 -6.52 -0.18
C ILE A 57 10.29 -5.76 0.16
N GLN A 58 10.22 -4.48 -0.18
CA GLN A 58 9.00 -3.68 -0.01
C GLN A 58 7.83 -4.24 -0.84
N ASN A 59 8.09 -4.60 -2.09
CA ASN A 59 7.07 -5.20 -2.96
C ASN A 59 6.64 -6.58 -2.47
N PHE A 60 7.56 -7.38 -1.93
CA PHE A 60 7.24 -8.66 -1.31
C PHE A 60 6.32 -8.49 -0.09
N ALA A 61 6.63 -7.54 0.80
CA ALA A 61 5.78 -7.23 1.95
C ALA A 61 4.38 -6.76 1.52
N ASN A 62 4.30 -5.89 0.50
CA ASN A 62 3.04 -5.44 -0.07
C ASN A 62 2.24 -6.59 -0.70
N ALA A 63 2.90 -7.49 -1.43
CA ALA A 63 2.24 -8.64 -2.05
C ALA A 63 1.59 -9.56 -1.01
N ILE A 64 2.26 -9.81 0.12
CA ILE A 64 1.71 -10.57 1.24
C ILE A 64 0.49 -9.85 1.82
N ALA A 65 0.59 -8.55 2.09
CA ALA A 65 -0.50 -7.75 2.64
C ALA A 65 -1.73 -7.72 1.72
N ILE A 66 -1.51 -7.55 0.41
CA ILE A 66 -2.56 -7.57 -0.61
C ILE A 66 -3.22 -8.95 -0.69
N GLY A 67 -2.42 -10.03 -0.72
CA GLY A 67 -2.93 -11.41 -0.77
C GLY A 67 -3.83 -11.73 0.43
N PHE A 68 -3.40 -11.35 1.62
CA PHE A 68 -4.18 -11.50 2.84
C PHE A 68 -5.49 -10.69 2.79
N GLY A 69 -5.43 -9.43 2.35
CA GLY A 69 -6.58 -8.56 2.18
C GLY A 69 -7.60 -9.09 1.15
N ILE A 70 -7.13 -9.70 0.05
CA ILE A 70 -7.99 -10.35 -0.95
C ILE A 70 -8.74 -11.53 -0.32
N GLY A 71 -8.08 -12.34 0.53
CA GLY A 71 -8.71 -13.42 1.28
C GLY A 71 -9.86 -12.92 2.18
N ILE A 72 -9.63 -11.83 2.91
CA ILE A 72 -10.67 -11.18 3.74
C ILE A 72 -11.83 -10.71 2.87
N SER A 73 -11.54 -10.02 1.77
CA SER A 73 -12.54 -9.50 0.82
C SER A 73 -13.40 -10.62 0.25
N ALA A 74 -12.80 -11.72 -0.18
CA ALA A 74 -13.50 -12.88 -0.71
C ALA A 74 -14.44 -13.51 0.33
N GLN A 75 -13.97 -13.71 1.56
CA GLN A 75 -14.77 -14.25 2.65
C GLN A 75 -15.98 -13.37 2.98
N ILE A 76 -15.78 -12.05 3.03
CA ILE A 76 -16.86 -11.08 3.25
C ILE A 76 -17.90 -11.18 2.12
N ALA A 77 -17.45 -11.20 0.86
CA ALA A 77 -18.33 -11.26 -0.29
C ALA A 77 -19.17 -12.55 -0.30
N ILE A 78 -18.56 -13.71 0.02
CA ILE A 78 -19.26 -15.00 0.13
C ILE A 78 -20.33 -14.95 1.23
N CYS A 79 -19.97 -14.45 2.42
CA CYS A 79 -20.91 -14.35 3.54
C CYS A 79 -22.07 -13.41 3.24
N LEU A 80 -21.83 -12.28 2.61
CA LEU A 80 -22.87 -11.34 2.18
C LEU A 80 -23.76 -11.94 1.10
N GLY A 81 -23.17 -12.67 0.13
CA GLY A 81 -23.91 -13.40 -0.89
C GLY A 81 -24.86 -14.46 -0.31
N ALA A 82 -24.43 -15.14 0.75
CA ALA A 82 -25.25 -16.08 1.51
C ALA A 82 -26.27 -15.42 2.47
N GLY A 83 -26.31 -14.08 2.55
CA GLY A 83 -27.21 -13.35 3.45
C GLY A 83 -26.74 -13.29 4.91
N ASN A 84 -25.56 -13.82 5.23
CA ASN A 84 -25.04 -13.91 6.59
C ASN A 84 -24.18 -12.67 6.94
N LYS A 85 -24.85 -11.56 7.28
CA LYS A 85 -24.20 -10.29 7.62
C LYS A 85 -23.37 -10.38 8.91
N GLU A 86 -23.78 -11.19 9.86
CA GLU A 86 -23.06 -11.37 11.13
C GLU A 86 -21.70 -12.00 10.89
N THR A 87 -21.63 -13.09 10.14
CA THR A 87 -20.37 -13.76 9.79
C THR A 87 -19.48 -12.85 8.93
N ALA A 88 -20.06 -12.08 8.00
CA ALA A 88 -19.30 -11.09 7.23
C ALA A 88 -18.65 -10.03 8.11
N SER A 89 -19.38 -9.52 9.12
CA SER A 89 -18.85 -8.55 10.09
C SER A 89 -17.73 -9.16 10.95
N LYS A 90 -17.90 -10.39 11.42
CA LYS A 90 -16.84 -11.12 12.17
C LYS A 90 -15.60 -11.33 11.30
N ALA A 91 -15.76 -11.73 10.03
CA ALA A 91 -14.66 -11.90 9.09
C ALA A 91 -13.89 -10.59 8.87
N ALA A 92 -14.57 -9.44 8.75
CA ALA A 92 -13.94 -8.15 8.64
C ALA A 92 -13.14 -7.79 9.90
N THR A 93 -13.73 -7.95 11.10
CA THR A 93 -13.09 -7.60 12.36
C THR A 93 -11.87 -8.49 12.65
N HIS A 94 -12.02 -9.81 12.52
CA HIS A 94 -10.91 -10.75 12.70
C HIS A 94 -9.82 -10.55 11.64
N GLY A 95 -10.23 -10.30 10.40
CA GLY A 95 -9.33 -9.99 9.31
C GLY A 95 -8.47 -8.77 9.58
N LEU A 96 -9.06 -7.67 10.09
CA LEU A 96 -8.31 -6.47 10.48
C LEU A 96 -7.34 -6.74 11.64
N ALA A 97 -7.76 -7.45 12.67
CA ALA A 97 -6.90 -7.80 13.79
C ALA A 97 -5.71 -8.66 13.35
N LEU A 98 -5.96 -9.66 12.51
CA LEU A 98 -4.90 -10.49 11.92
C LEU A 98 -4.00 -9.71 10.98
N SER A 99 -4.51 -8.74 10.23
CA SER A 99 -3.71 -7.86 9.38
C SER A 99 -2.76 -6.99 10.19
N ALA A 100 -3.23 -6.44 11.32
CA ALA A 100 -2.36 -5.68 12.21
C ALA A 100 -1.24 -6.56 12.78
N LEU A 101 -1.57 -7.77 13.25
CA LEU A 101 -0.57 -8.73 13.73
C LEU A 101 0.44 -9.10 12.62
N HIS A 102 -0.05 -9.37 11.42
CA HIS A 102 0.78 -9.66 10.25
C HIS A 102 1.70 -8.47 9.90
N GLY A 103 1.15 -7.26 9.97
CA GLY A 103 1.92 -6.03 9.77
C GLY A 103 3.08 -5.90 10.76
N VAL A 104 2.86 -6.22 12.04
CA VAL A 104 3.93 -6.25 13.05
C VAL A 104 5.01 -7.27 12.71
N LEU A 105 4.62 -8.48 12.26
CA LEU A 105 5.57 -9.50 11.84
C LEU A 105 6.38 -9.06 10.61
N LEU A 106 5.74 -8.41 9.63
CA LEU A 106 6.42 -7.85 8.47
C LEU A 106 7.38 -6.72 8.86
N THR A 107 6.97 -5.82 9.77
CA THR A 107 7.83 -4.77 10.31
C THR A 107 9.12 -5.34 10.87
N ILE A 108 9.00 -6.28 11.82
CA ILE A 108 10.15 -6.90 12.47
C ILE A 108 11.00 -7.70 11.45
N GLY A 109 10.36 -8.54 10.66
CA GLY A 109 11.04 -9.40 9.70
C GLY A 109 11.83 -8.62 8.64
N CYS A 110 11.20 -7.60 8.02
CA CYS A 110 11.83 -6.81 6.98
C CYS A 110 12.98 -5.95 7.53
N ILE A 111 12.83 -5.33 8.71
CA ILE A 111 13.91 -4.55 9.32
C ILE A 111 15.12 -5.45 9.64
N LEU A 112 14.90 -6.66 10.16
CA LEU A 112 15.99 -7.59 10.49
C LEU A 112 16.70 -8.15 9.25
N VAL A 113 15.97 -8.41 8.17
CA VAL A 113 16.52 -9.00 6.95
C VAL A 113 17.25 -7.98 6.09
N MET A 114 16.83 -6.71 6.13
CA MET A 114 17.27 -5.68 5.18
C MET A 114 18.79 -5.43 5.17
N PRO A 115 19.50 -5.31 6.30
CA PRO A 115 20.94 -5.08 6.27
C PRO A 115 21.71 -6.21 5.58
N GLY A 116 21.37 -7.47 5.88
CA GLY A 116 21.96 -8.63 5.25
C GLY A 116 21.63 -8.72 3.75
N PHE A 117 20.42 -8.36 3.37
CA PHE A 117 20.00 -8.33 1.98
C PHE A 117 20.80 -7.30 1.16
N LEU A 118 20.97 -6.07 1.66
CA LEU A 118 21.71 -5.02 0.95
C LEU A 118 23.16 -5.40 0.68
N VAL A 119 23.86 -5.97 1.68
CA VAL A 119 25.26 -6.42 1.56
C VAL A 119 25.46 -7.50 0.49
N LEU A 120 24.41 -8.27 0.16
CA LEU A 120 24.47 -9.28 -0.93
C LEU A 120 24.52 -8.62 -2.33
N PHE A 121 24.04 -7.41 -2.49
CA PHE A 121 23.90 -6.75 -3.79
C PHE A 121 24.89 -5.62 -4.02
N THR A 122 25.44 -5.01 -2.98
CA THR A 122 26.40 -3.92 -3.10
C THR A 122 27.44 -3.95 -1.98
N SER A 123 28.64 -3.45 -2.29
CA SER A 123 29.71 -3.20 -1.32
C SER A 123 29.88 -1.71 -1.01
N ASP A 124 29.07 -0.83 -1.62
CA ASP A 124 29.10 0.59 -1.40
C ASP A 124 28.46 0.93 -0.04
N ALA A 125 29.26 1.46 0.88
CA ALA A 125 28.86 1.76 2.24
C ALA A 125 27.77 2.85 2.30
N ASP A 126 27.83 3.84 1.41
CA ASP A 126 26.85 4.94 1.36
C ASP A 126 25.50 4.43 0.90
N VAL A 127 25.46 3.56 -0.12
CA VAL A 127 24.21 2.93 -0.61
C VAL A 127 23.60 2.04 0.46
N ILE A 128 24.41 1.27 1.20
CA ILE A 128 23.95 0.42 2.29
C ILE A 128 23.35 1.27 3.41
N ASP A 129 24.04 2.34 3.85
CA ASP A 129 23.56 3.22 4.93
C ASP A 129 22.24 3.89 4.54
N LEU A 130 22.15 4.48 3.35
CA LEU A 130 20.92 5.07 2.83
C LEU A 130 19.79 4.05 2.73
N GLY A 131 20.07 2.85 2.23
CA GLY A 131 19.08 1.77 2.12
C GLY A 131 18.56 1.30 3.48
N ILE A 132 19.43 1.20 4.50
CA ILE A 132 19.03 0.83 5.87
C ILE A 132 18.14 1.92 6.50
N ARG A 133 18.53 3.19 6.38
CA ARG A 133 17.74 4.31 6.93
C ARG A 133 16.37 4.37 6.28
N TYR A 134 16.31 4.43 4.96
CA TYR A 134 15.06 4.45 4.21
C TYR A 134 14.17 3.26 4.55
N SER A 135 14.70 2.04 4.46
CA SER A 135 13.92 0.83 4.70
C SER A 135 13.42 0.72 6.14
N THR A 136 14.21 1.17 7.12
CA THR A 136 13.81 1.17 8.53
C THR A 136 12.57 2.03 8.74
N ILE A 137 12.53 3.24 8.16
CA ILE A 137 11.38 4.14 8.25
C ILE A 137 10.17 3.51 7.55
N VAL A 138 10.33 3.07 6.31
CA VAL A 138 9.24 2.47 5.53
C VAL A 138 8.64 1.24 6.23
N PHE A 139 9.48 0.33 6.74
CA PHE A 139 8.98 -0.87 7.41
C PHE A 139 8.46 -0.61 8.82
N LEU A 140 8.89 0.45 9.50
CA LEU A 140 8.28 0.87 10.76
C LEU A 140 6.78 1.16 10.58
N PHE A 141 6.39 1.70 9.43
CA PHE A 141 5.00 1.96 9.07
C PHE A 141 4.29 0.80 8.36
N ALA A 142 4.95 -0.36 8.19
CA ALA A 142 4.36 -1.50 7.49
C ALA A 142 3.06 -2.00 8.15
N THR A 143 2.96 -1.94 9.48
CA THR A 143 1.72 -2.31 10.20
C THR A 143 0.55 -1.41 9.80
N ILE A 144 0.77 -0.09 9.70
CA ILE A 144 -0.24 0.88 9.29
C ILE A 144 -0.63 0.62 7.83
N ASN A 145 0.36 0.44 6.96
CA ASN A 145 0.14 0.16 5.54
C ASN A 145 -0.66 -1.15 5.32
N THR A 146 -0.29 -2.23 6.00
CA THR A 146 -0.99 -3.53 5.92
C THR A 146 -2.44 -3.41 6.39
N THR A 147 -2.69 -2.68 7.47
CA THR A 147 -4.04 -2.43 7.99
C THR A 147 -4.85 -1.59 7.00
N ASN A 148 -4.25 -0.54 6.41
CA ASN A 148 -4.88 0.29 5.40
C ASN A 148 -5.27 -0.51 4.14
N LEU A 149 -4.37 -1.37 3.64
CA LEU A 149 -4.65 -2.29 2.53
C LEU A 149 -5.81 -3.23 2.85
N SER A 150 -5.91 -3.70 4.10
CA SER A 150 -7.02 -4.56 4.52
C SER A 150 -8.34 -3.80 4.54
N TYR A 151 -8.38 -2.56 5.01
CA TYR A 151 -9.57 -1.70 4.90
C TYR A 151 -9.97 -1.51 3.44
N GLU A 152 -9.02 -1.23 2.57
CA GLU A 152 -9.25 -1.11 1.13
C GLU A 152 -9.94 -2.35 0.58
N LYS A 153 -9.42 -3.55 0.89
CA LYS A 153 -9.99 -4.82 0.41
C LYS A 153 -11.36 -5.12 1.04
N ILE A 154 -11.60 -4.74 2.28
CA ILE A 154 -12.93 -4.84 2.92
C ILE A 154 -13.94 -3.97 2.16
N PHE A 155 -13.61 -2.71 1.84
CA PHE A 155 -14.49 -1.86 1.04
C PHE A 155 -14.74 -2.41 -0.36
N GLN A 156 -13.73 -3.02 -0.98
CA GLN A 156 -13.88 -3.73 -2.24
C GLN A 156 -14.83 -4.92 -2.11
N GLY A 157 -14.69 -5.73 -1.05
CA GLY A 157 -15.55 -6.89 -0.78
C GLY A 157 -17.02 -6.56 -0.57
N VAL A 158 -17.32 -5.35 -0.07
CA VAL A 158 -18.71 -4.87 0.05
C VAL A 158 -19.16 -4.02 -1.16
N GLY A 159 -18.37 -3.98 -2.25
CA GLY A 159 -18.72 -3.28 -3.49
C GLY A 159 -18.59 -1.76 -3.44
N LYS A 160 -17.93 -1.20 -2.42
CA LYS A 160 -17.74 0.25 -2.26
C LYS A 160 -16.47 0.75 -2.95
N MET A 161 -16.28 0.42 -4.23
CA MET A 161 -15.07 0.76 -5.00
C MET A 161 -14.76 2.26 -5.04
N LYS A 162 -15.80 3.11 -5.03
CA LYS A 162 -15.60 4.57 -5.02
C LYS A 162 -14.91 5.08 -3.76
N VAL A 163 -15.19 4.45 -2.60
CA VAL A 163 -14.53 4.81 -1.33
C VAL A 163 -13.04 4.49 -1.41
N THR A 164 -12.70 3.32 -1.91
CA THR A 164 -11.31 2.91 -2.14
C THR A 164 -10.59 3.87 -3.10
N MET A 165 -11.23 4.18 -4.23
CA MET A 165 -10.69 5.12 -5.22
C MET A 165 -10.39 6.49 -4.59
N ILE A 166 -11.33 7.06 -3.85
CA ILE A 166 -11.15 8.37 -3.21
C ILE A 166 -10.00 8.31 -2.19
N GLY A 167 -9.93 7.27 -1.37
CA GLY A 167 -8.85 7.09 -0.40
C GLY A 167 -7.48 7.04 -1.06
N LEU A 168 -7.32 6.23 -2.12
CA LEU A 168 -6.08 6.14 -2.89
C LEU A 168 -5.72 7.46 -3.57
N MET A 169 -6.69 8.16 -4.18
CA MET A 169 -6.45 9.46 -4.82
C MET A 169 -5.99 10.51 -3.81
N VAL A 170 -6.63 10.59 -2.64
CA VAL A 170 -6.21 11.51 -1.58
C VAL A 170 -4.78 11.22 -1.14
N GLY A 171 -4.45 9.94 -0.94
CA GLY A 171 -3.08 9.52 -0.60
C GLY A 171 -2.07 9.95 -1.67
N CYS A 172 -2.31 9.60 -2.93
CA CYS A 172 -1.40 9.94 -4.04
C CYS A 172 -1.23 11.45 -4.22
N VAL A 173 -2.32 12.23 -4.18
CA VAL A 173 -2.25 13.70 -4.30
C VAL A 173 -1.48 14.30 -3.12
N SER A 174 -1.70 13.80 -1.90
CA SER A 174 -0.97 14.25 -0.72
C SER A 174 0.53 14.00 -0.87
N ASN A 175 0.93 12.83 -1.35
CA ASN A 175 2.33 12.50 -1.56
C ASN A 175 2.97 13.39 -2.63
N ILE A 176 2.35 13.56 -3.79
CA ILE A 176 2.86 14.44 -4.86
C ILE A 176 3.11 15.87 -4.36
N ILE A 177 2.33 16.34 -3.39
CA ILE A 177 2.51 17.67 -2.78
C ILE A 177 3.58 17.64 -1.68
N LEU A 178 3.58 16.60 -0.82
CA LEU A 178 4.45 16.50 0.34
C LEU A 178 5.88 16.10 -0.04
N ASP A 179 6.06 15.22 -1.03
CA ASP A 179 7.38 14.74 -1.43
C ASP A 179 8.36 15.88 -1.76
N PRO A 180 8.05 16.84 -2.66
CA PRO A 180 9.00 17.94 -2.91
C PRO A 180 9.20 18.84 -1.69
N LEU A 181 8.18 19.02 -0.84
CA LEU A 181 8.28 19.85 0.37
C LEU A 181 9.23 19.23 1.39
N LEU A 182 9.16 17.91 1.60
CA LEU A 182 9.94 17.18 2.58
C LEU A 182 11.32 16.79 2.03
N ILE A 183 11.40 16.33 0.80
CA ILE A 183 12.66 15.92 0.18
C ILE A 183 13.63 17.10 0.08
N PHE A 184 13.17 18.23 -0.42
CA PHE A 184 14.02 19.43 -0.66
C PHE A 184 13.98 20.45 0.48
N GLY A 185 13.14 20.28 1.50
CA GLY A 185 13.03 21.21 2.61
C GLY A 185 12.47 22.57 2.20
N ILE A 186 11.34 22.59 1.45
CA ILE A 186 10.75 23.84 0.97
C ILE A 186 9.88 24.48 2.06
N GLY A 187 10.13 25.76 2.35
CA GLY A 187 9.37 26.55 3.34
C GLY A 187 9.75 26.18 4.79
N PRO A 188 8.80 25.87 5.69
CA PRO A 188 9.09 25.57 7.09
C PRO A 188 9.55 24.12 7.33
N PHE A 189 9.63 23.28 6.30
CA PHE A 189 9.96 21.86 6.40
C PHE A 189 11.47 21.62 6.35
N PRO A 190 12.03 20.71 7.17
CA PRO A 190 13.44 20.29 7.05
C PRO A 190 13.62 19.47 5.78
N ALA A 191 14.79 19.57 5.15
CA ALA A 191 15.16 18.68 4.05
C ALA A 191 15.47 17.28 4.61
N MET A 192 14.63 16.33 4.30
CA MET A 192 14.71 14.94 4.80
C MET A 192 15.44 14.01 3.80
N GLY A 193 15.62 14.44 2.56
CA GLY A 193 16.19 13.57 1.53
C GLY A 193 15.30 12.38 1.21
N ILE A 194 15.82 11.15 1.34
CA ILE A 194 15.06 9.91 1.13
C ILE A 194 14.44 9.34 2.42
N GLU A 195 14.62 10.01 3.56
CA GLU A 195 14.11 9.57 4.88
C GLU A 195 12.65 9.92 5.14
#